data_3e388c558923e709fb30ed5648569964
#
_entry.id   3e388c558923e709fb30ed5648569964
#
_cell.length_a   1.000
_cell.length_b   1.000
_cell.length_c   1.000
_cell.angle_alpha   90.00
_cell.angle_beta   90.00
_cell.angle_gamma   90.00
#
_symmetry.space_group_name_H-M   'P 1'
#
loop_
_entity.id
_entity.type
_entity.pdbx_description
1 polymer ?
#
loop_
_entity_poly.entity_id
_entity_poly.type
_entity_poly.pdbx_seq_one_letter_code
_entity_poly.pdbx_strand_id
1 'polypeptide(L)'
;MPQFDVQPFVLTIDENKAFYPIKDATLLKDISPGLKIAKTKNTEILKVFSSLLPKKEVPHSGFANHNKNTFVSKVLRFLRGNLLIPDARKSWVKSAYKSACKLIEEEKIDTFIISTPPHSSQLIGLKLKKKYPNLKWIADLRDPWTDIYYYKDLLHTNWAKKIDLNYERQVIEQANSILVVSNGIKEMFTDKYKNIEAKIHTIPNGFDEDDFNIPSNPPKDEFLISHTGTIAESYKPEVFFSAFEKVISKYGSKCKIRTLFVGKTSPNFKTLAAKYHVAEYVEHKDYVPHEQVITFLKNTSCLLLIIAESVNQKGLLSGKLFEYLAAKKPIIAIGPKHGDAEEILNTCEAGKIFSREQEEELVNYMCEKIEEWLKNPNIDLQNTKIDSFSRKNLTVQLCKVIYE
;
A
#
# COMPACT_ATOMS: atom_id res chain seq x y z
N MET A 1 15.60 14.71 3.49
CA MET A 1 16.00 15.40 2.25
C MET A 1 16.96 16.56 2.47
N PRO A 2 16.78 17.52 3.41
CA PRO A 2 17.76 18.61 3.60
C PRO A 2 19.19 18.13 3.89
N GLN A 3 19.37 17.03 4.61
CA GLN A 3 20.67 16.40 4.85
C GLN A 3 21.36 15.85 3.57
N PHE A 4 20.66 15.86 2.43
CA PHE A 4 21.16 15.45 1.11
C PHE A 4 21.10 16.61 0.11
N ASP A 5 21.18 17.85 0.59
CA ASP A 5 21.15 19.09 -0.19
C ASP A 5 19.89 19.28 -1.06
N VAL A 6 18.80 18.59 -0.71
CA VAL A 6 17.49 18.76 -1.37
C VAL A 6 16.53 19.49 -0.45
N GLN A 7 16.12 20.70 -0.84
CA GLN A 7 15.12 21.49 -0.13
C GLN A 7 13.71 21.19 -0.65
N PRO A 8 12.88 20.44 0.09
CA PRO A 8 11.54 20.10 -0.35
C PRO A 8 10.54 21.22 -0.13
N PHE A 9 9.62 21.36 -1.08
CA PHE A 9 8.38 22.16 -0.99
C PHE A 9 7.21 21.24 -1.25
N VAL A 10 6.18 21.29 -0.44
CA VAL A 10 5.02 20.40 -0.57
C VAL A 10 3.82 21.17 -1.07
N LEU A 11 3.21 20.71 -2.16
CA LEU A 11 1.93 21.18 -2.65
C LEU A 11 0.87 20.10 -2.43
N THR A 12 -0.17 20.40 -1.67
CA THR A 12 -1.22 19.46 -1.30
C THR A 12 -2.61 20.09 -1.28
N ILE A 13 -3.62 19.25 -1.06
CA ILE A 13 -4.99 19.71 -0.85
C ILE A 13 -5.15 20.18 0.60
N ASP A 14 -5.91 21.26 0.80
CA ASP A 14 -6.35 21.70 2.13
C ASP A 14 -7.24 20.62 2.75
N GLU A 15 -6.81 20.02 3.83
CA GLU A 15 -7.51 18.94 4.54
C GLU A 15 -8.89 19.33 5.08
N ASN A 16 -9.14 20.62 5.27
CA ASN A 16 -10.44 21.17 5.69
C ASN A 16 -11.40 21.30 4.51
N LYS A 17 -10.88 21.23 3.28
CA LYS A 17 -11.62 21.37 2.02
C LYS A 17 -11.56 20.09 1.16
N ALA A 18 -11.18 18.98 1.75
CA ALA A 18 -11.15 17.69 1.11
C ALA A 18 -11.91 16.65 1.93
N PHE A 19 -12.62 15.77 1.25
CA PHE A 19 -13.29 14.64 1.90
C PHE A 19 -12.30 13.51 2.12
N TYR A 20 -12.02 13.21 3.38
CA TYR A 20 -11.28 12.04 3.82
C TYR A 20 -12.16 11.23 4.79
N PRO A 21 -12.43 9.95 4.51
CA PRO A 21 -13.30 9.13 5.37
C PRO A 21 -12.72 8.86 6.76
N ILE A 22 -11.39 8.84 6.87
CA ILE A 22 -10.67 8.66 8.13
C ILE A 22 -9.51 9.65 8.13
N LYS A 23 -9.27 10.31 9.27
CA LYS A 23 -8.12 11.18 9.52
C LYS A 23 -7.38 10.65 10.73
N ASP A 24 -6.07 10.49 10.60
CA ASP A 24 -5.18 10.18 11.72
C ASP A 24 -4.31 11.41 12.02
N ALA A 25 -4.56 12.04 13.17
CA ALA A 25 -3.83 13.22 13.58
C ALA A 25 -2.42 12.89 14.12
N THR A 26 -2.15 11.62 14.45
CA THR A 26 -0.84 11.21 14.97
C THR A 26 0.26 11.38 13.92
N LEU A 27 -0.07 11.21 12.63
CA LEU A 27 0.85 11.40 11.50
C LEU A 27 1.30 12.86 11.30
N LEU A 28 0.66 13.84 11.93
CA LEU A 28 1.10 15.24 11.85
C LEU A 28 2.45 15.48 12.55
N LYS A 29 2.85 14.61 13.45
CA LYS A 29 4.16 14.68 14.15
C LYS A 29 5.33 14.48 13.17
N ASP A 30 5.13 13.75 12.08
CA ASP A 30 6.17 13.41 11.10
C ASP A 30 6.50 14.59 10.18
N ILE A 31 5.73 15.68 10.25
CA ILE A 31 5.97 16.87 9.46
C ILE A 31 7.16 17.62 10.04
N SER A 32 8.27 17.66 9.31
CA SER A 32 9.47 18.37 9.73
C SER A 32 9.21 19.84 9.97
N PRO A 33 9.69 20.42 11.11
CA PRO A 33 9.61 21.85 11.36
C PRO A 33 10.26 22.65 10.21
N GLY A 34 9.57 23.71 9.76
CA GLY A 34 10.07 24.58 8.67
C GLY A 34 9.79 24.08 7.25
N LEU A 35 9.15 22.92 7.07
CA LEU A 35 8.72 22.48 5.75
C LEU A 35 7.67 23.45 5.18
N LYS A 36 7.95 24.05 4.02
CA LYS A 36 7.00 24.92 3.33
C LYS A 36 5.91 24.08 2.65
N ILE A 37 4.67 24.25 3.09
CA ILE A 37 3.49 23.51 2.59
C ILE A 37 2.50 24.51 1.97
N ALA A 38 2.27 24.39 0.67
CA ALA A 38 1.23 25.12 -0.04
C ALA A 38 -0.05 24.28 -0.09
N LYS A 39 -1.12 24.75 0.54
CA LYS A 39 -2.44 24.09 0.57
C LYS A 39 -3.37 24.74 -0.44
N THR A 40 -4.03 23.91 -1.26
CA THR A 40 -4.95 24.37 -2.32
C THR A 40 -6.35 23.83 -2.15
N LYS A 41 -7.31 24.59 -2.66
CA LYS A 41 -8.73 24.17 -2.64
C LYS A 41 -9.00 23.13 -3.71
N ASN A 42 -9.87 22.16 -3.40
CA ASN A 42 -10.45 21.25 -4.37
C ASN A 42 -11.95 21.55 -4.53
N THR A 43 -12.45 21.49 -5.76
CA THR A 43 -13.90 21.49 -6.00
C THR A 43 -14.40 20.07 -5.78
N GLU A 44 -15.12 19.84 -4.67
CA GLU A 44 -15.48 18.48 -4.24
C GLU A 44 -16.60 17.86 -5.07
N ILE A 45 -16.28 17.43 -6.28
CA ILE A 45 -17.16 16.57 -7.08
C ILE A 45 -17.51 15.28 -6.30
N LEU A 46 -16.56 14.77 -5.50
CA LEU A 46 -16.81 13.60 -4.65
C LEU A 46 -17.87 13.83 -3.56
N LYS A 47 -18.02 15.04 -3.01
CA LYS A 47 -19.12 15.35 -2.07
C LYS A 47 -20.48 15.27 -2.76
N VAL A 48 -20.58 15.77 -3.98
CA VAL A 48 -21.81 15.68 -4.75
C VAL A 48 -22.17 14.22 -5.05
N PHE A 49 -21.19 13.40 -5.43
CA PHE A 49 -21.40 11.96 -5.61
C PHE A 49 -21.72 11.21 -4.31
N SER A 50 -21.04 11.54 -3.21
CA SER A 50 -21.30 10.89 -1.92
C SER A 50 -22.62 11.29 -1.28
N SER A 51 -23.15 12.49 -1.57
CA SER A 51 -24.48 12.90 -1.10
C SER A 51 -25.62 12.19 -1.85
N LEU A 52 -25.33 11.64 -3.04
CA LEU A 52 -26.26 10.81 -3.81
C LEU A 52 -26.22 9.33 -3.40
N LEU A 53 -25.25 8.93 -2.57
CA LEU A 53 -25.12 7.57 -2.05
C LEU A 53 -25.69 7.48 -0.64
N PRO A 54 -26.37 6.36 -0.27
CA PRO A 54 -26.69 6.08 1.12
C PRO A 54 -25.41 6.09 1.99
N LYS A 55 -25.46 6.76 3.16
CA LYS A 55 -24.29 6.98 4.05
C LYS A 55 -23.48 5.70 4.40
N LYS A 56 -24.07 4.51 4.22
CA LYS A 56 -23.44 3.21 4.45
C LYS A 56 -22.59 2.69 3.27
N GLU A 57 -22.58 3.36 2.13
CA GLU A 57 -22.01 2.84 0.87
C GLU A 57 -20.79 3.65 0.35
N VAL A 58 -20.27 4.60 1.12
CA VAL A 58 -19.04 5.32 0.73
C VAL A 58 -17.85 4.37 0.87
N PRO A 59 -17.18 3.99 -0.23
CA PRO A 59 -16.02 3.09 -0.15
C PRO A 59 -14.90 3.74 0.65
N HIS A 60 -14.42 3.08 1.71
CA HIS A 60 -13.35 3.58 2.56
C HIS A 60 -11.95 3.33 2.01
N SER A 61 -11.79 2.32 1.18
CA SER A 61 -10.54 2.05 0.45
C SER A 61 -10.92 1.43 -0.88
N GLY A 62 -10.42 2.01 -1.97
CA GLY A 62 -10.68 1.65 -3.36
C GLY A 62 -11.61 0.46 -3.56
N PHE A 63 -12.80 0.64 -4.07
CA PHE A 63 -13.77 -0.36 -4.55
C PHE A 63 -13.99 -1.67 -3.75
N ALA A 64 -13.46 -1.81 -2.53
CA ALA A 64 -13.49 -3.06 -1.76
C ALA A 64 -14.89 -3.49 -1.26
N ASN A 65 -15.94 -2.67 -1.47
CA ASN A 65 -17.31 -3.01 -1.11
C ASN A 65 -18.11 -3.47 -2.35
N HIS A 66 -17.77 -4.66 -2.87
CA HIS A 66 -18.41 -5.23 -4.06
C HIS A 66 -19.82 -5.82 -3.86
N ASN A 67 -20.41 -5.73 -2.68
CA ASN A 67 -21.58 -6.56 -2.34
C ASN A 67 -22.97 -5.99 -2.66
N LYS A 68 -23.10 -4.97 -3.54
CA LYS A 68 -24.42 -4.64 -4.09
C LYS A 68 -24.38 -4.39 -5.59
N ASN A 69 -24.76 -5.38 -6.35
CA ASN A 69 -25.12 -5.30 -7.77
C ASN A 69 -26.44 -4.52 -8.01
N THR A 70 -26.66 -3.42 -7.29
CA THR A 70 -27.83 -2.59 -7.52
C THR A 70 -27.64 -1.81 -8.83
N PHE A 71 -28.73 -1.58 -9.55
CA PHE A 71 -28.72 -0.79 -10.78
C PHE A 71 -28.08 0.59 -10.55
N VAL A 72 -28.39 1.24 -9.42
CA VAL A 72 -27.81 2.53 -9.03
C VAL A 72 -26.28 2.45 -8.90
N SER A 73 -25.73 1.40 -8.27
CA SER A 73 -24.30 1.24 -8.13
C SER A 73 -23.59 1.03 -9.48
N LYS A 74 -24.25 0.35 -10.43
CA LYS A 74 -23.73 0.18 -11.80
C LYS A 74 -23.70 1.50 -12.55
N VAL A 75 -24.77 2.28 -12.47
CA VAL A 75 -24.87 3.62 -13.10
C VAL A 75 -23.79 4.54 -12.53
N LEU A 76 -23.63 4.60 -11.21
CA LEU A 76 -22.61 5.44 -10.57
C LEU A 76 -21.18 5.04 -10.96
N ARG A 77 -20.88 3.72 -11.03
CA ARG A 77 -19.58 3.23 -11.52
C ARG A 77 -19.35 3.60 -12.98
N PHE A 78 -20.39 3.47 -13.81
CA PHE A 78 -20.33 3.88 -15.21
C PHE A 78 -20.06 5.38 -15.36
N LEU A 79 -20.81 6.23 -14.66
CA LEU A 79 -20.61 7.69 -14.70
C LEU A 79 -19.22 8.07 -14.20
N ARG A 80 -18.74 7.46 -13.09
CA ARG A 80 -17.42 7.70 -12.56
C ARG A 80 -16.33 7.31 -13.55
N GLY A 81 -16.41 6.14 -14.16
CA GLY A 81 -15.40 5.64 -15.08
C GLY A 81 -15.38 6.39 -16.42
N ASN A 82 -16.47 7.03 -16.83
CA ASN A 82 -16.56 7.64 -18.16
C ASN A 82 -16.54 9.18 -18.17
N LEU A 83 -16.92 9.83 -17.06
CA LEU A 83 -16.92 11.29 -16.96
C LEU A 83 -15.72 11.84 -16.17
N LEU A 84 -15.23 11.06 -15.20
CA LEU A 84 -14.15 11.49 -14.29
C LEU A 84 -12.82 10.78 -14.63
N ILE A 85 -12.31 10.99 -15.83
CA ILE A 85 -11.07 10.36 -16.33
C ILE A 85 -9.88 11.28 -16.05
N PRO A 86 -8.79 10.74 -15.44
CA PRO A 86 -8.57 9.36 -14.98
C PRO A 86 -9.28 9.04 -13.66
N ASP A 87 -9.62 10.03 -12.84
CA ASP A 87 -10.28 9.85 -11.55
C ASP A 87 -11.04 11.10 -11.08
N ALA A 88 -11.77 10.96 -9.98
CA ALA A 88 -12.63 12.01 -9.43
C ALA A 88 -11.85 13.21 -8.82
N ARG A 89 -10.54 13.12 -8.67
CA ARG A 89 -9.69 14.23 -8.19
C ARG A 89 -9.22 15.15 -9.31
N LYS A 90 -9.58 14.91 -10.56
CA LYS A 90 -9.26 15.75 -11.73
C LYS A 90 -9.64 17.22 -11.52
N SER A 91 -10.66 17.51 -10.73
CA SER A 91 -11.06 18.89 -10.37
C SER A 91 -9.97 19.68 -9.65
N TRP A 92 -9.06 18.99 -8.94
CA TRP A 92 -7.92 19.61 -8.26
C TRP A 92 -6.83 20.14 -9.20
N VAL A 93 -6.68 19.54 -10.36
CA VAL A 93 -5.60 19.83 -11.33
C VAL A 93 -5.45 21.31 -11.62
N LYS A 94 -6.57 22.05 -11.79
CA LYS A 94 -6.53 23.48 -12.14
C LYS A 94 -5.95 24.33 -11.01
N SER A 95 -6.38 24.12 -9.76
CA SER A 95 -5.91 24.87 -8.60
C SER A 95 -4.47 24.51 -8.25
N ALA A 96 -4.14 23.21 -8.29
CA ALA A 96 -2.78 22.73 -8.05
C ALA A 96 -1.79 23.26 -9.09
N TYR A 97 -2.13 23.22 -10.38
CA TYR A 97 -1.29 23.78 -11.45
C TYR A 97 -0.97 25.27 -11.23
N LYS A 98 -2.00 26.09 -10.89
CA LYS A 98 -1.77 27.52 -10.61
C LYS A 98 -0.82 27.75 -9.43
N SER A 99 -1.02 26.99 -8.35
CA SER A 99 -0.17 27.09 -7.17
C SER A 99 1.24 26.56 -7.42
N ALA A 100 1.38 25.48 -8.21
CA ALA A 100 2.68 24.96 -8.62
C ALA A 100 3.47 25.96 -9.46
N CYS A 101 2.83 26.65 -10.44
CA CYS A 101 3.48 27.69 -11.21
C CYS A 101 4.02 28.82 -10.32
N LYS A 102 3.23 29.25 -9.34
CA LYS A 102 3.64 30.27 -8.38
C LYS A 102 4.85 29.83 -7.58
N LEU A 103 4.81 28.60 -7.00
CA LEU A 103 5.94 28.05 -6.24
C LEU A 103 7.21 27.94 -7.09
N ILE A 104 7.09 27.45 -8.33
CA ILE A 104 8.24 27.29 -9.24
C ILE A 104 8.92 28.63 -9.48
N GLU A 105 8.14 29.69 -9.72
CA GLU A 105 8.65 31.02 -10.02
C GLU A 105 9.24 31.72 -8.77
N GLU A 106 8.58 31.62 -7.61
CA GLU A 106 8.99 32.27 -6.36
C GLU A 106 10.19 31.60 -5.71
N GLU A 107 10.22 30.24 -5.71
CA GLU A 107 11.24 29.45 -5.00
C GLU A 107 12.32 28.90 -5.96
N LYS A 108 12.26 29.25 -7.25
CA LYS A 108 13.21 28.82 -8.30
C LYS A 108 13.39 27.31 -8.35
N ILE A 109 12.28 26.58 -8.30
CA ILE A 109 12.27 25.12 -8.29
C ILE A 109 12.75 24.61 -9.66
N ASP A 110 13.70 23.69 -9.65
CA ASP A 110 14.29 23.05 -10.84
C ASP A 110 13.74 21.64 -11.10
N THR A 111 13.23 20.99 -10.05
CA THR A 111 12.73 19.61 -10.10
C THR A 111 11.39 19.50 -9.38
N PHE A 112 10.44 18.78 -10.00
CA PHE A 112 9.19 18.47 -9.34
C PHE A 112 8.86 16.97 -9.41
N ILE A 113 8.30 16.46 -8.32
CA ILE A 113 7.88 15.07 -8.17
C ILE A 113 6.37 15.05 -7.99
N ILE A 114 5.68 14.21 -8.75
CA ILE A 114 4.24 14.01 -8.58
C ILE A 114 3.96 12.56 -8.23
N SER A 115 3.51 12.35 -7.00
CA SER A 115 3.14 11.03 -6.49
C SER A 115 1.68 10.70 -6.79
N THR A 116 1.42 9.46 -7.16
CA THR A 116 0.10 8.92 -7.47
C THR A 116 -0.11 7.54 -6.85
N PRO A 117 -1.34 7.14 -6.51
CA PRO A 117 -2.64 7.76 -6.83
C PRO A 117 -2.96 9.03 -6.03
N PRO A 118 -3.89 9.90 -6.50
CA PRO A 118 -4.74 9.78 -7.68
C PRO A 118 -3.99 10.11 -8.98
N HIS A 119 -4.26 9.36 -10.06
CA HIS A 119 -3.52 9.50 -11.32
C HIS A 119 -3.76 10.84 -12.02
N SER A 120 -4.92 11.48 -11.78
CA SER A 120 -5.18 12.83 -12.25
C SER A 120 -4.14 13.87 -11.81
N SER A 121 -3.40 13.62 -10.74
CA SER A 121 -2.30 14.49 -10.30
C SER A 121 -1.21 14.61 -11.37
N GLN A 122 -0.93 13.55 -12.15
CA GLN A 122 0.05 13.60 -13.23
C GLN A 122 -0.33 14.56 -14.36
N LEU A 123 -1.63 14.89 -14.51
CA LEU A 123 -2.06 15.92 -15.47
C LEU A 123 -1.53 17.32 -15.13
N ILE A 124 -1.14 17.55 -13.86
CA ILE A 124 -0.43 18.76 -13.44
C ILE A 124 0.96 18.76 -14.09
N GLY A 125 1.67 17.62 -14.06
CA GLY A 125 2.98 17.44 -14.66
C GLY A 125 2.98 17.72 -16.16
N LEU A 126 2.00 17.16 -16.90
CA LEU A 126 1.83 17.46 -18.34
C LEU A 126 1.67 18.97 -18.61
N LYS A 127 0.89 19.67 -17.77
CA LYS A 127 0.71 21.13 -17.90
C LYS A 127 1.97 21.90 -17.53
N LEU A 128 2.68 21.48 -16.48
CA LEU A 128 3.94 22.11 -16.06
C LEU A 128 5.03 21.90 -17.10
N LYS A 129 5.19 20.70 -17.63
CA LYS A 129 6.18 20.38 -18.65
C LYS A 129 5.96 21.18 -19.94
N LYS A 130 4.68 21.41 -20.30
CA LYS A 130 4.34 22.28 -21.45
C LYS A 130 4.72 23.75 -21.21
N LYS A 131 4.58 24.29 -19.97
CA LYS A 131 4.93 25.67 -19.64
C LYS A 131 6.43 25.83 -19.36
N TYR A 132 7.04 24.86 -18.73
CA TYR A 132 8.44 24.85 -18.29
C TYR A 132 9.17 23.62 -18.84
N PRO A 133 9.55 23.57 -20.13
CA PRO A 133 10.11 22.38 -20.78
C PRO A 133 11.40 21.87 -20.13
N ASN A 134 12.19 22.79 -19.55
CA ASN A 134 13.50 22.49 -18.96
C ASN A 134 13.42 21.98 -17.52
N LEU A 135 12.26 22.09 -16.85
CA LEU A 135 12.12 21.55 -15.49
C LEU A 135 12.18 20.01 -15.52
N LYS A 136 12.91 19.45 -14.58
CA LYS A 136 12.95 18.02 -14.37
C LYS A 136 11.63 17.55 -13.75
N TRP A 137 11.01 16.56 -14.38
CA TRP A 137 9.79 15.93 -13.90
C TRP A 137 10.03 14.48 -13.54
N ILE A 138 9.79 14.11 -12.28
CA ILE A 138 9.80 12.74 -11.78
C ILE A 138 8.35 12.31 -11.54
N ALA A 139 7.87 11.34 -12.32
CA ALA A 139 6.55 10.76 -12.16
C ALA A 139 6.62 9.57 -11.20
N ASP A 140 6.12 9.71 -9.98
CA ASP A 140 6.09 8.65 -8.97
C ASP A 140 4.77 7.88 -9.07
N LEU A 141 4.82 6.70 -9.71
CA LEU A 141 3.69 5.83 -9.98
C LEU A 141 3.66 4.67 -8.98
N ARG A 142 3.05 4.92 -7.82
CA ARG A 142 2.98 3.94 -6.73
C ARG A 142 2.06 2.75 -7.03
N ASP A 143 1.11 2.94 -7.95
CA ASP A 143 0.21 1.90 -8.44
C ASP A 143 0.21 1.90 -9.97
N PRO A 144 0.01 0.75 -10.63
CA PRO A 144 -0.18 0.70 -12.07
C PRO A 144 -1.45 1.46 -12.45
N TRP A 145 -1.36 2.32 -13.47
CA TRP A 145 -2.44 3.23 -13.84
C TRP A 145 -3.62 2.48 -14.49
N THR A 146 -3.53 2.20 -15.80
CA THR A 146 -4.63 1.50 -16.52
C THR A 146 -4.61 -0.01 -16.33
N ASP A 147 -3.54 -0.55 -15.72
CA ASP A 147 -3.38 -1.98 -15.42
C ASP A 147 -3.66 -2.32 -13.95
N ILE A 148 -4.19 -1.35 -13.17
CA ILE A 148 -4.58 -1.61 -11.79
C ILE A 148 -5.73 -2.63 -11.74
N TYR A 149 -5.68 -3.55 -10.78
CA TYR A 149 -6.56 -4.73 -10.72
C TYR A 149 -8.07 -4.41 -10.75
N TYR A 150 -8.50 -3.26 -10.22
CA TYR A 150 -9.91 -2.85 -10.21
C TYR A 150 -10.32 -2.01 -11.45
N TYR A 151 -9.42 -1.77 -12.40
CA TYR A 151 -9.72 -0.91 -13.57
C TYR A 151 -10.92 -1.41 -14.38
N LYS A 152 -11.04 -2.75 -14.53
CA LYS A 152 -12.17 -3.40 -15.23
C LYS A 152 -13.52 -3.15 -14.54
N ASP A 153 -13.52 -2.91 -13.23
CA ASP A 153 -14.75 -2.73 -12.44
C ASP A 153 -15.35 -1.33 -12.62
N LEU A 154 -14.63 -0.39 -13.24
CA LEU A 154 -15.08 0.98 -13.51
C LEU A 154 -16.02 1.09 -14.72
N LEU A 155 -16.27 0.00 -15.44
CA LEU A 155 -17.18 -0.06 -16.59
C LEU A 155 -16.89 1.01 -17.67
N HIS A 156 -15.60 1.21 -17.97
CA HIS A 156 -15.16 2.17 -18.98
C HIS A 156 -15.66 1.80 -20.39
N THR A 157 -16.14 2.80 -21.12
CA THR A 157 -16.32 2.70 -22.57
C THR A 157 -14.96 2.65 -23.28
N ASN A 158 -14.92 2.18 -24.53
CA ASN A 158 -13.70 2.19 -25.32
C ASN A 158 -13.14 3.60 -25.52
N TRP A 159 -14.00 4.60 -25.59
CA TRP A 159 -13.59 6.01 -25.64
C TRP A 159 -12.89 6.45 -24.35
N ALA A 160 -13.47 6.15 -23.20
CA ALA A 160 -12.87 6.47 -21.89
C ALA A 160 -11.52 5.78 -21.71
N LYS A 161 -11.42 4.48 -22.06
CA LYS A 161 -10.15 3.73 -22.03
C LYS A 161 -9.07 4.36 -22.91
N LYS A 162 -9.43 4.80 -24.14
CA LYS A 162 -8.48 5.46 -25.05
C LYS A 162 -7.95 6.78 -24.48
N ILE A 163 -8.81 7.57 -23.84
CA ILE A 163 -8.41 8.84 -23.22
C ILE A 163 -7.46 8.56 -22.05
N ASP A 164 -7.81 7.62 -21.17
CA ASP A 164 -7.03 7.31 -19.98
C ASP A 164 -5.66 6.73 -20.35
N LEU A 165 -5.63 5.77 -21.27
CA LEU A 165 -4.39 5.21 -21.82
C LEU A 165 -3.52 6.29 -22.51
N ASN A 166 -4.14 7.27 -23.18
CA ASN A 166 -3.40 8.36 -23.78
C ASN A 166 -2.79 9.31 -22.72
N TYR A 167 -3.47 9.53 -21.60
CA TYR A 167 -2.87 10.28 -20.47
C TYR A 167 -1.69 9.51 -19.87
N GLU A 168 -1.85 8.23 -19.58
CA GLU A 168 -0.76 7.38 -19.08
C GLU A 168 0.44 7.44 -20.01
N ARG A 169 0.23 7.21 -21.33
CA ARG A 169 1.29 7.27 -22.35
C ARG A 169 2.01 8.62 -22.35
N GLN A 170 1.27 9.73 -22.36
CA GLN A 170 1.89 11.07 -22.34
C GLN A 170 2.76 11.30 -21.12
N VAL A 171 2.33 10.81 -19.93
CA VAL A 171 3.11 10.89 -18.70
C VAL A 171 4.39 10.06 -18.83
N ILE A 172 4.27 8.83 -19.29
CA ILE A 172 5.40 7.92 -19.48
C ILE A 172 6.41 8.52 -20.49
N GLU A 173 5.93 9.12 -21.59
CA GLU A 173 6.81 9.70 -22.62
C GLU A 173 7.49 11.00 -22.14
N GLN A 174 6.77 11.90 -21.44
CA GLN A 174 7.24 13.26 -21.15
C GLN A 174 7.93 13.41 -19.78
N ALA A 175 7.74 12.50 -18.84
CA ALA A 175 8.49 12.52 -17.59
C ALA A 175 9.99 12.26 -17.86
N ASN A 176 10.87 12.95 -17.13
CA ASN A 176 12.31 12.74 -17.21
C ASN A 176 12.70 11.41 -16.55
N SER A 177 12.10 11.13 -15.39
CA SER A 177 12.28 9.88 -14.66
C SER A 177 10.92 9.37 -14.15
N ILE A 178 10.80 8.05 -14.03
CA ILE A 178 9.59 7.36 -13.56
C ILE A 178 9.99 6.53 -12.35
N LEU A 179 9.27 6.68 -11.25
CA LEU A 179 9.43 5.83 -10.07
C LEU A 179 8.28 4.84 -10.01
N VAL A 180 8.59 3.61 -9.69
CA VAL A 180 7.64 2.54 -9.41
C VAL A 180 8.03 1.81 -8.12
N VAL A 181 7.08 1.11 -7.50
CA VAL A 181 7.31 0.51 -6.17
C VAL A 181 7.80 -0.93 -6.21
N SER A 182 7.80 -1.56 -7.38
CA SER A 182 8.19 -2.98 -7.51
C SER A 182 8.75 -3.28 -8.90
N ASN A 183 9.55 -4.34 -8.99
CA ASN A 183 10.09 -4.80 -10.27
C ASN A 183 8.98 -5.32 -11.18
N GLY A 184 7.96 -5.98 -10.65
CA GLY A 184 6.81 -6.42 -11.43
C GLY A 184 6.02 -5.26 -12.07
N ILE A 185 5.92 -4.08 -11.40
CA ILE A 185 5.33 -2.88 -12.02
C ILE A 185 6.30 -2.30 -13.06
N LYS A 186 7.61 -2.31 -12.82
CA LYS A 186 8.61 -1.90 -13.82
C LYS A 186 8.49 -2.75 -15.08
N GLU A 187 8.51 -4.06 -14.97
CA GLU A 187 8.35 -5.00 -16.09
C GLU A 187 7.06 -4.73 -16.86
N MET A 188 5.94 -4.57 -16.16
CA MET A 188 4.66 -4.27 -16.79
C MET A 188 4.69 -2.99 -17.63
N PHE A 189 5.34 -1.92 -17.16
CA PHE A 189 5.49 -0.69 -17.94
C PHE A 189 6.49 -0.84 -19.09
N THR A 190 7.60 -1.55 -18.92
CA THR A 190 8.60 -1.78 -19.98
C THR A 190 8.06 -2.69 -21.09
N ASP A 191 7.21 -3.66 -20.78
CA ASP A 191 6.49 -4.48 -21.75
C ASP A 191 5.50 -3.66 -22.57
N LYS A 192 4.84 -2.69 -21.92
CA LYS A 192 3.81 -1.85 -22.55
C LYS A 192 4.38 -0.68 -23.35
N TYR A 193 5.48 -0.10 -22.90
CA TYR A 193 6.11 1.08 -23.50
C TYR A 193 7.58 0.81 -23.82
N LYS A 194 7.96 1.05 -25.07
CA LYS A 194 9.33 0.83 -25.53
C LYS A 194 10.28 1.98 -25.12
N ASN A 195 11.55 1.66 -24.91
CA ASN A 195 12.63 2.62 -24.67
C ASN A 195 12.44 3.47 -23.39
N ILE A 196 11.88 2.90 -22.34
CA ILE A 196 11.72 3.58 -21.04
C ILE A 196 12.63 3.00 -19.95
N GLU A 197 13.37 1.92 -20.22
CA GLU A 197 14.15 1.15 -19.25
C GLU A 197 15.16 2.04 -18.50
N ALA A 198 15.81 2.98 -19.24
CA ALA A 198 16.83 3.87 -18.67
C ALA A 198 16.26 4.92 -17.72
N LYS A 199 14.98 5.25 -17.82
CA LYS A 199 14.33 6.29 -16.99
C LYS A 199 13.37 5.77 -15.95
N ILE A 200 13.17 4.45 -15.84
CA ILE A 200 12.28 3.84 -14.86
C ILE A 200 13.08 3.21 -13.72
N HIS A 201 12.87 3.71 -12.52
CA HIS A 201 13.58 3.32 -11.30
C HIS A 201 12.61 2.66 -10.32
N THR A 202 13.04 1.55 -9.70
CA THR A 202 12.28 0.90 -8.63
C THR A 202 12.70 1.46 -7.29
N ILE A 203 11.80 2.21 -6.62
CA ILE A 203 11.95 2.66 -5.24
C ILE A 203 10.70 2.20 -4.47
N PRO A 204 10.80 1.11 -3.70
CA PRO A 204 9.65 0.52 -3.04
C PRO A 204 9.05 1.42 -1.96
N ASN A 205 7.91 1.01 -1.42
CA ASN A 205 7.43 1.52 -0.15
C ASN A 205 8.42 1.10 0.95
N GLY A 206 8.48 1.87 2.01
CA GLY A 206 9.36 1.59 3.12
C GLY A 206 8.68 1.81 4.46
N PHE A 207 9.44 1.69 5.51
CA PHE A 207 9.01 1.97 6.88
C PHE A 207 9.78 3.17 7.45
N ASP A 208 9.19 3.83 8.44
CA ASP A 208 9.88 4.83 9.25
C ASP A 208 10.56 4.11 10.41
N GLU A 209 11.86 4.22 10.51
CA GLU A 209 12.62 3.57 11.57
C GLU A 209 12.29 4.13 12.94
N ASP A 210 11.92 5.40 13.04
CA ASP A 210 11.58 6.05 14.31
C ASP A 210 10.30 5.51 14.93
N ASP A 211 9.32 5.08 14.11
CA ASP A 211 8.09 4.44 14.57
C ASP A 211 8.38 3.14 15.33
N PHE A 212 9.43 2.40 14.94
CA PHE A 212 9.78 1.10 15.50
C PHE A 212 10.78 1.15 16.66
N ASN A 213 11.18 2.35 17.10
CA ASN A 213 12.06 2.55 18.22
C ASN A 213 11.33 2.41 19.58
N ILE A 214 10.56 1.33 19.72
CA ILE A 214 9.85 0.97 20.94
C ILE A 214 10.27 -0.43 21.41
N PRO A 215 10.18 -0.73 22.71
CA PRO A 215 10.50 -2.06 23.24
C PRO A 215 9.64 -3.15 22.59
N SER A 216 10.23 -4.33 22.41
CA SER A 216 9.53 -5.54 22.00
C SER A 216 9.32 -6.44 23.23
N ASN A 217 8.05 -6.74 23.55
CA ASN A 217 7.66 -7.59 24.66
C ASN A 217 6.61 -8.60 24.20
N PRO A 218 6.99 -9.58 23.35
CA PRO A 218 6.07 -10.60 22.91
C PRO A 218 5.63 -11.50 24.09
N PRO A 219 4.43 -12.09 24.05
CA PRO A 219 3.99 -13.05 25.05
C PRO A 219 4.96 -14.22 25.13
N LYS A 220 5.28 -14.65 26.36
CA LYS A 220 6.19 -15.78 26.62
C LYS A 220 5.44 -17.08 26.93
N ASP A 221 4.15 -16.98 27.21
CA ASP A 221 3.27 -18.09 27.60
C ASP A 221 2.33 -18.52 26.47
N GLU A 222 2.31 -17.77 25.35
CA GLU A 222 1.51 -18.11 24.16
C GLU A 222 2.28 -17.77 22.87
N PHE A 223 2.12 -18.62 21.85
CA PHE A 223 2.58 -18.34 20.49
C PHE A 223 1.51 -17.52 19.77
N LEU A 224 1.80 -16.24 19.57
CA LEU A 224 0.88 -15.28 18.98
C LEU A 224 1.24 -15.00 17.52
N ILE A 225 0.29 -15.19 16.61
CA ILE A 225 0.40 -14.78 15.20
C ILE A 225 -0.47 -13.55 14.99
N SER A 226 0.10 -12.44 14.54
CA SER A 226 -0.66 -11.19 14.34
C SER A 226 -0.76 -10.79 12.87
N HIS A 227 -1.95 -10.29 12.48
CA HIS A 227 -2.20 -9.61 11.22
C HIS A 227 -2.74 -8.22 11.50
N THR A 228 -2.22 -7.20 10.82
CA THR A 228 -2.72 -5.83 10.92
C THR A 228 -3.27 -5.32 9.59
N GLY A 229 -4.36 -4.54 9.65
CA GLY A 229 -5.00 -3.92 8.52
C GLY A 229 -6.25 -4.67 8.02
N THR A 230 -6.73 -4.31 6.84
CA THR A 230 -7.97 -4.84 6.29
C THR A 230 -7.80 -6.25 5.73
N ILE A 231 -8.73 -7.16 6.04
CA ILE A 231 -8.95 -8.44 5.38
C ILE A 231 -10.28 -8.36 4.61
N ALA A 232 -10.20 -8.01 3.32
CA ALA A 232 -11.34 -8.06 2.41
C ALA A 232 -11.57 -9.50 1.88
N GLU A 233 -12.69 -9.74 1.20
CA GLU A 233 -13.02 -11.07 0.61
C GLU A 233 -11.94 -11.55 -0.38
N SER A 234 -11.29 -10.63 -1.10
CA SER A 234 -10.22 -10.97 -2.06
C SER A 234 -8.94 -11.52 -1.42
N TYR A 235 -8.79 -11.41 -0.11
CA TYR A 235 -7.61 -11.94 0.60
C TYR A 235 -7.65 -13.45 0.78
N LYS A 236 -8.87 -14.07 0.82
CA LYS A 236 -9.07 -15.52 0.89
C LYS A 236 -8.17 -16.19 1.95
N PRO A 237 -8.45 -15.98 3.25
CA PRO A 237 -7.65 -16.53 4.35
C PRO A 237 -7.89 -18.03 4.63
N GLU A 238 -8.64 -18.73 3.78
CA GLU A 238 -9.08 -20.13 4.00
C GLU A 238 -7.93 -21.08 4.25
N VAL A 239 -6.87 -21.00 3.43
CA VAL A 239 -5.71 -21.90 3.58
C VAL A 239 -4.98 -21.64 4.92
N PHE A 240 -4.96 -20.40 5.40
CA PHE A 240 -4.41 -20.09 6.72
C PHE A 240 -5.23 -20.74 7.82
N PHE A 241 -6.56 -20.63 7.79
CA PHE A 241 -7.40 -21.22 8.83
C PHE A 241 -7.36 -22.75 8.81
N SER A 242 -7.32 -23.36 7.62
CA SER A 242 -7.15 -24.82 7.47
C SER A 242 -5.81 -25.29 8.04
N ALA A 243 -4.72 -24.62 7.69
CA ALA A 243 -3.40 -24.94 8.24
C ALA A 243 -3.33 -24.69 9.77
N PHE A 244 -3.96 -23.61 10.24
CA PHE A 244 -3.97 -23.26 11.65
C PHE A 244 -4.74 -24.29 12.51
N GLU A 245 -5.86 -24.83 12.02
CA GLU A 245 -6.56 -25.96 12.67
C GLU A 245 -5.65 -27.17 12.88
N LYS A 246 -4.88 -27.56 11.84
CA LYS A 246 -3.92 -28.66 11.93
C LYS A 246 -2.81 -28.40 12.96
N VAL A 247 -2.32 -27.16 13.00
CA VAL A 247 -1.30 -26.73 13.95
C VAL A 247 -1.82 -26.75 15.38
N ILE A 248 -3.04 -26.27 15.63
CA ILE A 248 -3.69 -26.33 16.94
C ILE A 248 -3.84 -27.79 17.37
N SER A 249 -4.31 -28.67 16.50
CA SER A 249 -4.47 -30.11 16.79
C SER A 249 -3.13 -30.75 17.20
N LYS A 250 -2.00 -30.30 16.66
CA LYS A 250 -0.68 -30.85 16.93
C LYS A 250 0.01 -30.26 18.17
N TYR A 251 -0.18 -28.97 18.43
CA TYR A 251 0.57 -28.22 19.45
C TYR A 251 -0.30 -27.62 20.57
N GLY A 252 -1.63 -27.62 20.45
CA GLY A 252 -2.52 -27.01 21.43
C GLY A 252 -2.44 -27.60 22.84
N SER A 253 -1.99 -28.87 22.97
CA SER A 253 -1.70 -29.48 24.27
C SER A 253 -0.33 -29.12 24.83
N LYS A 254 0.59 -28.60 24.01
CA LYS A 254 1.98 -28.27 24.39
C LYS A 254 2.16 -26.80 24.75
N CYS A 255 1.45 -25.91 24.07
CA CYS A 255 1.52 -24.49 24.31
C CYS A 255 0.21 -23.81 23.91
N LYS A 256 -0.05 -22.66 24.49
CA LYS A 256 -1.11 -21.76 24.01
C LYS A 256 -0.76 -21.20 22.64
N ILE A 257 -1.71 -21.26 21.70
CA ILE A 257 -1.55 -20.70 20.36
C ILE A 257 -2.75 -19.81 20.07
N ARG A 258 -2.53 -18.62 19.55
CA ARG A 258 -3.58 -17.68 19.22
C ARG A 258 -3.23 -16.84 17.99
N THR A 259 -4.26 -16.35 17.30
CA THR A 259 -4.09 -15.35 16.24
C THR A 259 -4.82 -14.08 16.61
N LEU A 260 -4.21 -12.94 16.27
CA LEU A 260 -4.77 -11.60 16.48
C LEU A 260 -4.90 -10.88 15.14
N PHE A 261 -6.13 -10.52 14.77
CA PHE A 261 -6.42 -9.68 13.61
C PHE A 261 -6.81 -8.28 14.08
N VAL A 262 -6.03 -7.27 13.68
CA VAL A 262 -6.27 -5.87 14.04
C VAL A 262 -6.66 -5.10 12.78
N GLY A 263 -7.88 -4.58 12.72
CA GLY A 263 -8.41 -3.82 11.60
C GLY A 263 -9.74 -4.37 11.08
N LYS A 264 -10.17 -3.92 9.92
CA LYS A 264 -11.45 -4.35 9.34
C LYS A 264 -11.36 -5.73 8.72
N THR A 265 -12.36 -6.56 8.98
CA THR A 265 -12.50 -7.88 8.35
C THR A 265 -13.75 -7.94 7.47
N SER A 266 -13.77 -8.85 6.50
CA SER A 266 -14.95 -9.12 5.68
C SER A 266 -16.10 -9.66 6.57
N PRO A 267 -17.37 -9.48 6.17
CA PRO A 267 -18.52 -10.00 6.92
C PRO A 267 -18.45 -11.52 7.17
N ASN A 268 -17.84 -12.26 6.25
CA ASN A 268 -17.72 -13.72 6.32
C ASN A 268 -16.56 -14.19 7.20
N PHE A 269 -15.71 -13.31 7.70
CA PHE A 269 -14.48 -13.67 8.40
C PHE A 269 -14.75 -14.58 9.62
N LYS A 270 -15.69 -14.19 10.48
CA LYS A 270 -16.05 -14.97 11.69
C LYS A 270 -16.67 -16.35 11.34
N THR A 271 -17.54 -16.35 10.33
CA THR A 271 -18.14 -17.61 9.83
C THR A 271 -17.07 -18.54 9.27
N LEU A 272 -16.07 -17.99 8.61
CA LEU A 272 -14.97 -18.74 8.06
C LEU A 272 -14.09 -19.34 9.17
N ALA A 273 -13.74 -18.58 10.21
CA ALA A 273 -13.00 -19.08 11.36
C ALA A 273 -13.77 -20.22 12.09
N ALA A 274 -15.10 -20.09 12.21
CA ALA A 274 -15.94 -21.15 12.77
C ALA A 274 -15.97 -22.40 11.90
N LYS A 275 -16.03 -22.26 10.58
CA LYS A 275 -15.99 -23.38 9.62
C LYS A 275 -14.73 -24.25 9.76
N TYR A 276 -13.59 -23.63 10.07
CA TYR A 276 -12.31 -24.32 10.29
C TYR A 276 -12.03 -24.62 11.77
N HIS A 277 -13.03 -24.58 12.65
CA HIS A 277 -12.94 -24.90 14.08
C HIS A 277 -11.87 -24.12 14.85
N VAL A 278 -11.50 -22.91 14.37
CA VAL A 278 -10.46 -22.08 14.98
C VAL A 278 -10.98 -20.80 15.66
N ALA A 279 -12.31 -20.62 15.71
CA ALA A 279 -12.93 -19.39 16.18
C ALA A 279 -12.50 -18.97 17.60
N GLU A 280 -12.30 -19.92 18.52
CA GLU A 280 -11.85 -19.68 19.89
C GLU A 280 -10.40 -19.24 20.02
N TYR A 281 -9.58 -19.50 18.98
CA TYR A 281 -8.17 -19.14 18.90
C TYR A 281 -7.95 -17.85 18.11
N VAL A 282 -9.02 -17.23 17.56
CA VAL A 282 -8.96 -16.04 16.73
C VAL A 282 -9.53 -14.85 17.48
N GLU A 283 -8.67 -13.93 17.88
CA GLU A 283 -9.06 -12.62 18.40
C GLU A 283 -9.16 -11.60 17.25
N HIS A 284 -10.19 -10.77 17.28
CA HIS A 284 -10.36 -9.66 16.35
C HIS A 284 -10.51 -8.35 17.11
N LYS A 285 -9.70 -7.35 16.73
CA LYS A 285 -9.80 -5.95 17.18
C LYS A 285 -10.13 -5.06 16.00
N ASP A 286 -11.02 -4.11 16.20
CA ASP A 286 -11.33 -3.09 15.22
C ASP A 286 -10.15 -2.18 14.93
N TYR A 287 -10.38 -1.19 14.06
CA TYR A 287 -9.37 -0.18 13.70
C TYR A 287 -8.79 0.51 14.96
N VAL A 288 -7.48 0.59 14.99
CA VAL A 288 -6.71 1.32 16.02
C VAL A 288 -5.78 2.35 15.36
N PRO A 289 -5.37 3.42 16.07
CA PRO A 289 -4.37 4.37 15.58
C PRO A 289 -3.03 3.70 15.23
N HIS A 290 -2.27 4.31 14.31
CA HIS A 290 -1.01 3.75 13.79
C HIS A 290 0.00 3.40 14.91
N GLU A 291 0.19 4.26 15.90
CA GLU A 291 1.10 3.99 17.03
C GLU A 291 0.77 2.69 17.77
N GLN A 292 -0.52 2.35 17.89
CA GLN A 292 -0.93 1.09 18.51
C GLN A 292 -0.69 -0.10 17.59
N VAL A 293 -0.81 0.09 16.26
CA VAL A 293 -0.47 -0.96 15.28
C VAL A 293 0.97 -1.40 15.48
N ILE A 294 1.91 -0.45 15.60
CA ILE A 294 3.34 -0.76 15.82
C ILE A 294 3.54 -1.60 17.08
N THR A 295 2.82 -1.27 18.17
CA THR A 295 2.86 -2.05 19.40
C THR A 295 2.42 -3.50 19.18
N PHE A 296 1.35 -3.76 18.42
CA PHE A 296 0.91 -5.13 18.09
C PHE A 296 1.94 -5.86 17.22
N LEU A 297 2.54 -5.17 16.25
CA LEU A 297 3.58 -5.75 15.39
C LEU A 297 4.83 -6.16 16.16
N LYS A 298 5.25 -5.37 17.14
CA LYS A 298 6.41 -5.66 17.98
C LYS A 298 6.14 -6.74 19.03
N ASN A 299 4.90 -6.86 19.50
CA ASN A 299 4.50 -7.75 20.60
C ASN A 299 3.81 -9.02 20.09
N THR A 300 4.41 -9.69 19.13
CA THR A 300 3.91 -10.93 18.53
C THR A 300 5.06 -11.92 18.34
N SER A 301 4.76 -13.20 18.20
CA SER A 301 5.73 -14.26 17.90
C SER A 301 6.00 -14.35 16.40
N CYS A 302 4.95 -14.22 15.57
CA CYS A 302 5.02 -14.21 14.12
C CYS A 302 4.02 -13.21 13.52
N LEU A 303 4.28 -12.76 12.30
CA LEU A 303 3.41 -11.89 11.54
C LEU A 303 2.78 -12.63 10.37
N LEU A 304 1.48 -12.46 10.14
CA LEU A 304 0.76 -13.05 9.03
C LEU A 304 0.52 -12.00 7.94
N LEU A 305 1.15 -12.18 6.79
CA LEU A 305 0.94 -11.37 5.59
C LEU A 305 0.08 -12.13 4.59
N ILE A 306 -1.12 -11.65 4.29
CA ILE A 306 -1.95 -12.20 3.22
C ILE A 306 -2.00 -11.19 2.08
N ILE A 307 -1.57 -11.60 0.90
CA ILE A 307 -1.62 -10.79 -0.32
C ILE A 307 -2.93 -11.10 -1.04
N ALA A 308 -3.69 -10.04 -1.37
CA ALA A 308 -4.96 -10.18 -2.07
C ALA A 308 -4.78 -10.83 -3.45
N GLU A 309 -5.73 -11.67 -3.82
CA GLU A 309 -5.75 -12.28 -5.14
C GLU A 309 -6.15 -11.23 -6.20
N SER A 310 -5.29 -11.03 -7.19
CA SER A 310 -5.51 -10.06 -8.27
C SER A 310 -4.77 -10.48 -9.55
N VAL A 311 -5.12 -9.87 -10.68
CA VAL A 311 -4.53 -10.22 -12.00
C VAL A 311 -3.01 -10.00 -12.01
N ASN A 312 -2.52 -8.89 -11.43
CA ASN A 312 -1.09 -8.52 -11.41
C ASN A 312 -0.49 -8.68 -10.01
N GLN A 313 -0.87 -9.72 -9.30
CA GLN A 313 -0.52 -9.90 -7.88
C GLN A 313 0.99 -10.08 -7.62
N LYS A 314 1.79 -10.53 -8.62
CA LYS A 314 3.23 -10.73 -8.45
C LYS A 314 3.99 -9.44 -8.15
N GLY A 315 3.59 -8.34 -8.78
CA GLY A 315 4.16 -7.00 -8.54
C GLY A 315 3.48 -6.23 -7.40
N LEU A 316 2.47 -6.81 -6.72
CA LEU A 316 1.71 -6.13 -5.68
C LEU A 316 2.47 -6.17 -4.36
N LEU A 317 3.05 -5.03 -3.97
CA LEU A 317 3.70 -4.84 -2.68
C LEU A 317 2.80 -4.05 -1.73
N SER A 318 2.34 -4.71 -0.68
CA SER A 318 1.62 -4.04 0.41
C SER A 318 2.56 -3.26 1.31
N GLY A 319 2.18 -2.06 1.75
CA GLY A 319 2.91 -1.31 2.78
C GLY A 319 3.14 -2.11 4.05
N LYS A 320 2.23 -3.04 4.40
CA LYS A 320 2.35 -3.95 5.54
C LYS A 320 3.64 -4.79 5.52
N LEU A 321 4.10 -5.22 4.33
CA LEU A 321 5.34 -5.99 4.22
C LEU A 321 6.50 -5.23 4.85
N PHE A 322 6.62 -3.94 4.59
CA PHE A 322 7.72 -3.11 5.10
C PHE A 322 7.58 -2.83 6.59
N GLU A 323 6.36 -2.61 7.09
CA GLU A 323 6.11 -2.50 8.54
C GLU A 323 6.43 -3.82 9.26
N TYR A 324 6.13 -4.96 8.64
CA TYR A 324 6.44 -6.28 9.20
C TYR A 324 7.95 -6.55 9.23
N LEU A 325 8.68 -6.14 8.18
CA LEU A 325 10.14 -6.16 8.18
C LEU A 325 10.72 -5.31 9.32
N ALA A 326 10.19 -4.09 9.50
CA ALA A 326 10.62 -3.18 10.57
C ALA A 326 10.33 -3.71 11.98
N ALA A 327 9.26 -4.49 12.15
CA ALA A 327 8.95 -5.15 13.41
C ALA A 327 9.95 -6.26 13.76
N LYS A 328 10.74 -6.74 12.78
CA LYS A 328 11.78 -7.76 12.93
C LYS A 328 11.26 -9.09 13.48
N LYS A 329 10.01 -9.46 13.18
CA LYS A 329 9.43 -10.75 13.54
C LYS A 329 9.36 -11.68 12.34
N PRO A 330 9.45 -13.01 12.51
CA PRO A 330 9.25 -13.97 11.43
C PRO A 330 7.91 -13.74 10.72
N ILE A 331 7.92 -13.76 9.38
CA ILE A 331 6.73 -13.50 8.56
C ILE A 331 6.27 -14.81 7.92
N ILE A 332 5.00 -15.13 8.14
CA ILE A 332 4.26 -16.17 7.42
C ILE A 332 3.46 -15.44 6.34
N ALA A 333 3.80 -15.64 5.07
CA ALA A 333 3.10 -14.96 4.00
C ALA A 333 2.29 -15.94 3.14
N ILE A 334 1.10 -15.50 2.69
CA ILE A 334 0.24 -16.22 1.75
C ILE A 334 0.03 -15.33 0.54
N GLY A 335 0.40 -15.82 -0.63
CA GLY A 335 0.33 -15.03 -1.86
C GLY A 335 0.98 -15.70 -3.05
N PRO A 336 1.23 -14.94 -4.12
CA PRO A 336 1.85 -15.46 -5.34
C PRO A 336 3.32 -15.82 -5.11
N LYS A 337 3.71 -16.98 -5.62
CA LYS A 337 5.12 -17.37 -5.71
C LYS A 337 5.81 -16.61 -6.86
N HIS A 338 7.12 -16.46 -6.76
CA HIS A 338 7.96 -15.81 -7.77
C HIS A 338 7.53 -14.37 -8.08
N GLY A 339 7.13 -13.64 -7.02
CA GLY A 339 6.82 -12.23 -7.07
C GLY A 339 7.73 -11.40 -6.18
N ASP A 340 7.62 -10.08 -6.28
CA ASP A 340 8.46 -9.11 -5.53
C ASP A 340 8.41 -9.33 -4.01
N ALA A 341 7.26 -9.73 -3.47
CA ALA A 341 7.15 -10.01 -2.04
C ALA A 341 8.00 -11.20 -1.59
N GLU A 342 8.08 -12.27 -2.40
CA GLU A 342 8.94 -13.42 -2.12
C GLU A 342 10.43 -13.04 -2.20
N GLU A 343 10.80 -12.25 -3.20
CA GLU A 343 12.18 -11.78 -3.36
C GLU A 343 12.64 -10.96 -2.14
N ILE A 344 11.79 -10.05 -1.67
CA ILE A 344 12.06 -9.23 -0.49
C ILE A 344 12.17 -10.11 0.77
N LEU A 345 11.23 -11.03 0.99
CA LEU A 345 11.26 -11.94 2.15
C LEU A 345 12.53 -12.80 2.16
N ASN A 346 12.92 -13.34 1.00
CA ASN A 346 14.14 -14.13 0.87
C ASN A 346 15.41 -13.28 1.07
N THR A 347 15.46 -12.08 0.46
CA THR A 347 16.61 -11.17 0.61
C THR A 347 16.82 -10.74 2.05
N CYS A 348 15.73 -10.49 2.77
CA CYS A 348 15.77 -10.11 4.19
C CYS A 348 15.83 -11.29 5.15
N GLU A 349 15.74 -12.54 4.66
CA GLU A 349 15.59 -13.75 5.48
C GLU A 349 14.48 -13.60 6.53
N ALA A 350 13.39 -12.90 6.12
CA ALA A 350 12.36 -12.45 7.03
C ALA A 350 11.19 -13.43 7.17
N GLY A 351 11.11 -14.46 6.31
CA GLY A 351 10.03 -15.40 6.34
C GLY A 351 9.85 -16.16 5.03
N LYS A 352 8.73 -16.83 4.88
CA LYS A 352 8.40 -17.61 3.67
C LYS A 352 7.01 -17.26 3.15
N ILE A 353 6.86 -17.28 1.83
CA ILE A 353 5.56 -17.13 1.17
C ILE A 353 5.08 -18.46 0.62
N PHE A 354 3.80 -18.73 0.81
CA PHE A 354 3.12 -19.96 0.38
C PHE A 354 1.98 -19.59 -0.59
N SER A 355 1.83 -20.37 -1.65
CA SER A 355 0.63 -20.28 -2.46
C SER A 355 -0.56 -20.90 -1.70
N ARG A 356 -1.77 -20.67 -2.20
CA ARG A 356 -2.98 -21.22 -1.55
C ARG A 356 -3.11 -22.74 -1.68
N GLU A 357 -2.33 -23.35 -2.55
CA GLU A 357 -2.25 -24.80 -2.76
C GLU A 357 -1.20 -25.48 -1.86
N GLN A 358 -0.35 -24.69 -1.18
CA GLN A 358 0.76 -25.20 -0.36
C GLN A 358 0.39 -25.28 1.13
N GLU A 359 -0.74 -25.88 1.45
CA GLU A 359 -1.21 -25.96 2.84
C GLU A 359 -0.27 -26.77 3.73
N GLU A 360 0.25 -27.92 3.26
CA GLU A 360 1.12 -28.78 4.07
C GLU A 360 2.47 -28.11 4.38
N GLU A 361 3.06 -27.42 3.41
CA GLU A 361 4.29 -26.68 3.60
C GLU A 361 4.09 -25.49 4.57
N LEU A 362 2.91 -24.85 4.50
CA LEU A 362 2.50 -23.82 5.45
C LEU A 362 2.40 -24.36 6.87
N VAL A 363 1.74 -25.53 7.05
CA VAL A 363 1.65 -26.23 8.35
C VAL A 363 3.04 -26.53 8.88
N ASN A 364 3.91 -27.12 8.05
CA ASN A 364 5.27 -27.47 8.47
C ASN A 364 6.08 -26.23 8.90
N TYR A 365 5.97 -25.13 8.16
CA TYR A 365 6.63 -23.89 8.51
C TYR A 365 6.09 -23.27 9.81
N MET A 366 4.78 -23.30 10.02
CA MET A 366 4.18 -22.84 11.28
C MET A 366 4.65 -23.69 12.46
N CYS A 367 4.73 -25.02 12.29
CA CYS A 367 5.28 -25.92 13.31
C CYS A 367 6.74 -25.60 13.62
N GLU A 368 7.58 -25.37 12.59
CA GLU A 368 8.98 -24.95 12.75
C GLU A 368 9.08 -23.68 13.61
N LYS A 369 8.27 -22.68 13.33
CA LYS A 369 8.28 -21.41 14.10
C LYS A 369 7.79 -21.60 15.54
N ILE A 370 6.85 -22.50 15.81
CA ILE A 370 6.45 -22.83 17.18
C ILE A 370 7.59 -23.55 17.92
N GLU A 371 8.29 -24.48 17.28
CA GLU A 371 9.42 -25.17 17.90
C GLU A 371 10.60 -24.24 18.19
N GLU A 372 10.87 -23.28 17.30
CA GLU A 372 11.86 -22.21 17.55
C GLU A 372 11.43 -21.35 18.73
N TRP A 373 10.16 -20.93 18.79
CA TRP A 373 9.62 -20.09 19.87
C TRP A 373 9.64 -20.83 21.22
N LEU A 374 9.33 -22.13 21.26
CA LEU A 374 9.41 -22.93 22.50
C LEU A 374 10.83 -22.96 23.06
N LYS A 375 11.86 -22.86 22.22
CA LYS A 375 13.28 -22.76 22.64
C LYS A 375 13.65 -21.36 23.07
N ASN A 376 13.14 -20.34 22.34
CA ASN A 376 13.41 -18.93 22.61
C ASN A 376 12.20 -18.05 22.22
N PRO A 377 11.38 -17.61 23.18
CA PRO A 377 10.21 -16.78 22.91
C PRO A 377 10.51 -15.37 22.33
N ASN A 378 11.74 -14.91 22.42
CA ASN A 378 12.15 -13.55 22.00
C ASN A 378 12.97 -13.61 20.69
N ILE A 379 12.43 -14.20 19.64
CA ILE A 379 13.12 -14.25 18.34
C ILE A 379 12.85 -12.96 17.59
N ASP A 380 13.88 -12.13 17.44
CA ASP A 380 13.91 -11.01 16.51
C ASP A 380 14.87 -11.30 15.36
N LEU A 381 14.47 -10.95 14.14
CA LEU A 381 15.32 -11.07 12.94
C LEU A 381 16.52 -10.13 13.05
N GLN A 382 17.70 -10.63 12.70
CA GLN A 382 18.95 -9.88 12.79
C GLN A 382 19.51 -9.43 11.43
N ASN A 383 18.76 -9.64 10.34
CA ASN A 383 19.25 -9.34 9.00
C ASN A 383 19.28 -7.83 8.74
N THR A 384 20.48 -7.29 8.47
CA THR A 384 20.71 -5.87 8.20
C THR A 384 20.16 -5.39 6.86
N LYS A 385 19.82 -6.29 5.93
CA LYS A 385 19.22 -5.92 4.64
C LYS A 385 17.81 -5.33 4.79
N ILE A 386 17.16 -5.58 5.94
CA ILE A 386 15.88 -4.93 6.29
C ILE A 386 16.03 -3.41 6.27
N ASP A 387 17.14 -2.87 6.74
CA ASP A 387 17.36 -1.43 6.83
C ASP A 387 17.42 -0.74 5.45
N SER A 388 17.68 -1.48 4.36
CA SER A 388 17.64 -0.95 3.01
C SER A 388 16.24 -0.42 2.62
N PHE A 389 15.18 -0.89 3.30
CA PHE A 389 13.80 -0.46 3.12
C PHE A 389 13.38 0.65 4.09
N SER A 390 14.30 1.20 4.91
CA SER A 390 13.98 2.36 5.73
C SER A 390 13.73 3.59 4.84
N ARG A 391 12.81 4.46 5.21
CA ARG A 391 12.52 5.70 4.49
C ARG A 391 13.77 6.56 4.30
N LYS A 392 14.69 6.53 5.25
CA LYS A 392 15.98 7.22 5.15
C LYS A 392 16.80 6.69 3.98
N ASN A 393 16.99 5.38 3.88
CA ASN A 393 17.77 4.76 2.81
C ASN A 393 17.08 4.88 1.44
N LEU A 394 15.75 4.79 1.39
CA LEU A 394 14.98 5.03 0.18
C LEU A 394 15.05 6.51 -0.27
N THR A 395 15.15 7.46 0.68
CA THR A 395 15.38 8.86 0.36
C THR A 395 16.75 9.08 -0.30
N VAL A 396 17.80 8.35 0.13
CA VAL A 396 19.11 8.39 -0.55
C VAL A 396 18.96 7.97 -2.02
N GLN A 397 18.21 6.89 -2.28
CA GLN A 397 17.97 6.41 -3.64
C GLN A 397 17.19 7.45 -4.47
N LEU A 398 16.16 8.07 -3.88
CA LEU A 398 15.40 9.14 -4.53
C LEU A 398 16.28 10.35 -4.86
N CYS A 399 17.15 10.76 -3.94
CA CYS A 399 18.07 11.88 -4.18
C CYS A 399 19.03 11.60 -5.34
N LYS A 400 19.51 10.36 -5.52
CA LYS A 400 20.27 9.99 -6.74
C LYS A 400 19.49 10.26 -8.00
N VAL A 401 18.22 9.82 -8.08
CA VAL A 401 17.36 10.07 -9.23
C VAL A 401 17.09 11.58 -9.44
N ILE A 402 17.06 12.38 -8.38
CA ILE A 402 16.91 13.85 -8.48
C ILE A 402 18.15 14.47 -9.15
N TYR A 403 19.34 13.96 -8.86
CA TYR A 403 20.62 14.51 -9.36
C TYR A 403 21.06 13.97 -10.73
N GLU A 404 20.54 12.83 -11.17
CA GLU A 404 20.69 12.32 -12.56
C GLU A 404 20.04 13.23 -13.59
#